data_b0ffd8a4703c248dbda1d13fc35c7776
#
_entry.id   b0ffd8a4703c248dbda1d13fc35c7776
#
_cell.length_a   1.000
_cell.length_b   1.000
_cell.length_c   1.000
_cell.angle_alpha   90.00
_cell.angle_beta   90.00
_cell.angle_gamma   90.00
#
_symmetry.space_group_name_H-M   'P 1'
#
loop_
_entity.id
_entity.type
_entity.pdbx_description
1 polymer ?
#
loop_
_entity_poly.entity_id
_entity_poly.type
_entity_poly.pdbx_seq_one_letter_code
_entity_poly.pdbx_strand_id
1 'polypeptide(L)'
;SHGYDGNKNSKSNQTYSYLTRFLSQKGFYVISIQHELSDDPLLAMEGDFMQTRMPNWERGTDNILFTIQEFKNLKPQLNWSELILMGHSNGGDMTMLFATKYPQLISKAISMDHRRMIMPRTLKPRLYTLRGCDYEADAGVLPTGQEQEQFRMKVVKLDGVTHSNMGENGTAEQHDLINQHICKFLTER
;
A
#
# COMPACT_ATOMS: atom_id res chain seq x y z
N SER A 1 -4.94 -1.89 1.14
CA SER A 1 -4.46 -2.51 2.41
C SER A 1 -4.27 -1.43 3.46
N HIS A 2 -4.92 -1.59 4.60
CA HIS A 2 -4.89 -0.63 5.71
C HIS A 2 -3.64 -0.78 6.59
N GLY A 3 -3.33 0.26 7.39
CA GLY A 3 -2.30 0.23 8.43
C GLY A 3 -2.75 -0.59 9.65
N TYR A 4 -1.79 -0.99 10.48
CA TYR A 4 -2.05 -1.73 11.71
C TYR A 4 -2.62 -0.82 12.80
N ASP A 5 -3.70 -1.23 13.46
CA ASP A 5 -4.40 -0.49 14.51
C ASP A 5 -4.51 -1.25 15.85
N GLY A 6 -3.75 -2.33 16.00
CA GLY A 6 -3.77 -3.18 17.20
C GLY A 6 -4.96 -4.16 17.24
N ASN A 7 -5.52 -4.50 16.09
CA ASN A 7 -6.70 -5.39 15.93
C ASN A 7 -7.96 -4.85 16.65
N LYS A 8 -8.01 -3.55 16.95
CA LYS A 8 -9.07 -2.93 17.75
C LYS A 8 -10.29 -2.53 16.94
N ASN A 9 -10.09 -2.31 15.64
CA ASN A 9 -11.12 -1.78 14.76
C ASN A 9 -11.48 -2.81 13.69
N SER A 10 -12.67 -3.38 13.78
CA SER A 10 -13.21 -4.28 12.75
C SER A 10 -13.51 -3.61 11.41
N LYS A 11 -13.25 -2.30 11.30
CA LYS A 11 -13.48 -1.46 10.10
C LYS A 11 -12.22 -0.73 9.63
N SER A 12 -11.03 -1.25 9.92
CA SER A 12 -9.77 -0.64 9.51
C SER A 12 -9.66 -0.50 7.98
N ASN A 13 -10.35 -1.38 7.24
CA ASN A 13 -10.51 -1.27 5.80
C ASN A 13 -11.27 -0.02 5.33
N GLN A 14 -11.96 0.70 6.22
CA GLN A 14 -12.70 1.94 5.91
C GLN A 14 -11.92 3.21 6.25
N THR A 15 -10.77 3.10 6.92
CA THR A 15 -9.92 4.21 7.37
C THR A 15 -9.42 5.11 6.22
N TYR A 16 -9.56 4.68 4.98
CA TYR A 16 -9.12 5.42 3.78
C TYR A 16 -10.31 5.78 2.89
N SER A 17 -11.46 6.10 3.48
CA SER A 17 -12.70 6.36 2.75
C SER A 17 -12.57 7.56 1.79
N TYR A 18 -11.78 8.58 2.13
CA TYR A 18 -11.46 9.70 1.25
C TYR A 18 -10.83 9.22 -0.08
N LEU A 19 -9.85 8.32 0.01
CA LEU A 19 -9.13 7.78 -1.15
C LEU A 19 -10.01 6.83 -1.97
N THR A 20 -10.73 5.91 -1.31
CA THR A 20 -11.60 4.95 -2.01
C THR A 20 -12.73 5.65 -2.75
N ARG A 21 -13.33 6.72 -2.17
CA ARG A 21 -14.32 7.56 -2.87
C ARG A 21 -13.71 8.29 -4.07
N PHE A 22 -12.55 8.91 -3.88
CA PHE A 22 -11.84 9.59 -4.96
C PHE A 22 -11.55 8.65 -6.13
N LEU A 23 -11.02 7.46 -5.87
CA LEU A 23 -10.72 6.47 -6.91
C LEU A 23 -12.00 5.98 -7.61
N SER A 24 -13.08 5.72 -6.85
CA SER A 24 -14.37 5.33 -7.41
C SER A 24 -14.93 6.40 -8.33
N GLN A 25 -14.83 7.68 -7.97
CA GLN A 25 -15.23 8.80 -8.82
C GLN A 25 -14.39 8.92 -10.10
N LYS A 26 -13.17 8.37 -10.11
CA LYS A 26 -12.30 8.27 -11.29
C LYS A 26 -12.56 7.01 -12.14
N GLY A 27 -13.58 6.22 -11.79
CA GLY A 27 -13.99 5.04 -12.55
C GLY A 27 -13.28 3.75 -12.14
N PHE A 28 -12.51 3.74 -11.05
CA PHE A 28 -11.92 2.52 -10.53
C PHE A 28 -12.93 1.69 -9.73
N TYR A 29 -12.90 0.38 -9.93
CA TYR A 29 -13.53 -0.57 -9.02
C TYR A 29 -12.57 -0.79 -7.82
N VAL A 30 -12.99 -0.38 -6.62
CA VAL A 30 -12.11 -0.38 -5.45
C VAL A 30 -12.53 -1.47 -4.47
N ILE A 31 -11.55 -2.30 -4.08
CA ILE A 31 -11.72 -3.34 -3.06
C ILE A 31 -10.84 -2.96 -1.87
N SER A 32 -11.45 -2.81 -0.69
CA SER A 32 -10.72 -2.53 0.55
C SER A 32 -10.76 -3.75 1.46
N ILE A 33 -9.58 -4.32 1.74
CA ILE A 33 -9.42 -5.58 2.47
C ILE A 33 -9.28 -5.29 3.96
N GLN A 34 -10.01 -6.02 4.80
CA GLN A 34 -9.76 -6.12 6.24
C GLN A 34 -8.73 -7.22 6.47
N HIS A 35 -7.54 -6.86 6.94
CA HIS A 35 -6.42 -7.79 7.10
C HIS A 35 -6.38 -8.45 8.47
N GLU A 36 -6.70 -7.70 9.52
CA GLU A 36 -6.66 -8.17 10.90
C GLU A 36 -8.06 -8.21 11.51
N LEU A 37 -8.36 -9.27 12.22
CA LEU A 37 -9.54 -9.44 13.05
C LEU A 37 -9.14 -9.36 14.54
N SER A 38 -10.12 -9.19 15.43
CA SER A 38 -9.88 -8.99 16.86
C SER A 38 -9.13 -10.12 17.55
N ASP A 39 -9.28 -11.33 17.04
CA ASP A 39 -8.70 -12.60 17.54
C ASP A 39 -7.42 -13.02 16.81
N ASP A 40 -7.00 -12.26 15.81
CA ASP A 40 -5.72 -12.49 15.15
C ASP A 40 -4.53 -12.19 16.08
N PRO A 41 -3.38 -12.86 15.90
CA PRO A 41 -2.16 -12.52 16.63
C PRO A 41 -1.77 -11.03 16.42
N LEU A 42 -1.40 -10.38 17.52
CA LEU A 42 -0.93 -9.00 17.47
C LEU A 42 0.37 -8.88 16.67
N LEU A 43 0.52 -7.77 15.98
CA LEU A 43 1.76 -7.44 15.28
C LEU A 43 2.91 -7.28 16.28
N ALA A 44 4.05 -7.89 16.02
CA ALA A 44 5.23 -7.75 16.85
C ALA A 44 5.71 -6.28 16.90
N MET A 45 5.98 -5.81 18.14
CA MET A 45 6.44 -4.44 18.37
C MET A 45 7.90 -4.38 18.79
N GLU A 46 8.57 -5.54 18.93
CA GLU A 46 9.96 -5.67 19.34
C GLU A 46 10.68 -6.74 18.51
N GLY A 47 12.00 -6.76 18.59
CA GLY A 47 12.86 -7.72 17.92
C GLY A 47 13.21 -7.33 16.48
N ASP A 48 13.77 -8.26 15.73
CA ASP A 48 14.03 -8.10 14.30
C ASP A 48 12.71 -8.15 13.53
N PHE A 49 12.23 -6.99 13.09
CA PHE A 49 10.94 -6.87 12.42
C PHE A 49 10.86 -7.65 11.11
N MET A 50 11.97 -7.88 10.42
CA MET A 50 11.96 -8.71 9.22
C MET A 50 11.63 -10.17 9.52
N GLN A 51 11.94 -10.63 10.75
CA GLN A 51 11.60 -11.97 11.20
C GLN A 51 10.25 -11.99 11.94
N THR A 52 10.06 -11.08 12.89
CA THR A 52 8.91 -11.12 13.81
C THR A 52 7.61 -10.67 13.18
N ARG A 53 7.64 -9.80 12.14
CA ARG A 53 6.46 -9.36 11.39
C ARG A 53 6.19 -10.13 10.10
N MET A 54 7.16 -10.90 9.62
CA MET A 54 6.99 -11.65 8.37
C MET A 54 5.71 -12.52 8.37
N PRO A 55 5.35 -13.25 9.43
CA PRO A 55 4.10 -14.03 9.43
C PRO A 55 2.83 -13.17 9.21
N ASN A 56 2.80 -11.92 9.74
CA ASN A 56 1.68 -11.00 9.51
C ASN A 56 1.68 -10.52 8.05
N TRP A 57 2.83 -10.16 7.50
CA TRP A 57 2.93 -9.71 6.11
C TRP A 57 2.61 -10.81 5.11
N GLU A 58 3.04 -12.06 5.38
CA GLU A 58 2.69 -13.22 4.57
C GLU A 58 1.18 -13.46 4.56
N ARG A 59 0.54 -13.47 5.74
CA ARG A 59 -0.93 -13.58 5.85
C ARG A 59 -1.62 -12.44 5.08
N GLY A 60 -1.14 -11.20 5.20
CA GLY A 60 -1.67 -10.07 4.44
C GLY A 60 -1.52 -10.26 2.92
N THR A 61 -0.40 -10.82 2.49
CA THR A 61 -0.14 -11.18 1.09
C THR A 61 -1.10 -12.27 0.60
N ASP A 62 -1.36 -13.28 1.42
CA ASP A 62 -2.32 -14.36 1.10
C ASP A 62 -3.76 -13.83 1.03
N ASN A 63 -4.14 -12.90 1.92
CA ASN A 63 -5.44 -12.23 1.86
C ASN A 63 -5.61 -11.42 0.55
N ILE A 64 -4.54 -10.75 0.09
CA ILE A 64 -4.55 -10.04 -1.20
C ILE A 64 -4.73 -11.03 -2.35
N LEU A 65 -3.94 -12.12 -2.35
CA LEU A 65 -4.01 -13.15 -3.40
C LEU A 65 -5.39 -13.79 -3.47
N PHE A 66 -5.94 -14.21 -2.34
CA PHE A 66 -7.30 -14.75 -2.23
C PHE A 66 -8.34 -13.77 -2.78
N THR A 67 -8.26 -12.51 -2.38
CA THR A 67 -9.18 -11.46 -2.84
C THR A 67 -9.12 -11.30 -4.36
N ILE A 68 -7.94 -11.30 -4.96
CA ILE A 68 -7.76 -11.21 -6.42
C ILE A 68 -8.40 -12.42 -7.11
N GLN A 69 -8.19 -13.63 -6.59
CA GLN A 69 -8.72 -14.85 -7.18
C GLN A 69 -10.25 -14.87 -7.14
N GLU A 70 -10.84 -14.58 -5.98
CA GLU A 70 -12.29 -14.53 -5.81
C GLU A 70 -12.95 -13.46 -6.70
N PHE A 71 -12.38 -12.24 -6.72
CA PHE A 71 -12.97 -11.17 -7.52
C PHE A 71 -12.75 -11.35 -9.04
N LYS A 72 -11.72 -12.05 -9.49
CA LYS A 72 -11.61 -12.46 -10.90
C LYS A 72 -12.79 -13.32 -11.34
N ASN A 73 -13.27 -14.21 -10.45
CA ASN A 73 -14.43 -15.04 -10.72
C ASN A 73 -15.74 -14.25 -10.64
N LEU A 74 -15.87 -13.37 -9.63
CA LEU A 74 -17.10 -12.61 -9.38
C LEU A 74 -17.28 -11.43 -10.37
N LYS A 75 -16.20 -10.89 -10.88
CA LYS A 75 -16.17 -9.69 -11.74
C LYS A 75 -15.20 -9.87 -12.93
N PRO A 76 -15.42 -10.89 -13.77
CA PRO A 76 -14.50 -11.18 -14.89
C PRO A 76 -14.42 -10.05 -15.93
N GLN A 77 -15.40 -9.15 -15.96
CA GLN A 77 -15.45 -8.01 -16.88
C GLN A 77 -14.51 -6.87 -16.52
N LEU A 78 -13.88 -6.88 -15.33
CA LEU A 78 -12.90 -5.86 -14.95
C LEU A 78 -11.57 -6.06 -15.70
N ASN A 79 -10.85 -4.96 -15.92
CA ASN A 79 -9.53 -5.02 -16.54
C ASN A 79 -8.46 -5.49 -15.55
N TRP A 80 -8.32 -6.79 -15.40
CA TRP A 80 -7.39 -7.42 -14.48
C TRP A 80 -5.91 -7.27 -14.88
N SER A 81 -5.63 -6.88 -16.13
CA SER A 81 -4.25 -6.56 -16.55
C SER A 81 -3.75 -5.23 -15.98
N GLU A 82 -4.66 -4.37 -15.54
CA GLU A 82 -4.37 -3.06 -14.92
C GLU A 82 -4.64 -3.06 -13.42
N LEU A 83 -4.54 -4.21 -12.76
CA LEU A 83 -4.71 -4.30 -11.32
C LEU A 83 -3.63 -3.49 -10.59
N ILE A 84 -4.07 -2.66 -9.66
CA ILE A 84 -3.21 -1.78 -8.86
C ILE A 84 -3.39 -2.12 -7.38
N LEU A 85 -2.29 -2.30 -6.66
CA LEU A 85 -2.30 -2.43 -5.21
C LEU A 85 -1.92 -1.12 -4.55
N MET A 86 -2.62 -0.82 -3.44
CA MET A 86 -2.28 0.31 -2.58
C MET A 86 -2.29 -0.13 -1.12
N GLY A 87 -1.33 0.38 -0.34
CA GLY A 87 -1.30 0.11 1.09
C GLY A 87 -0.61 1.19 1.90
N HIS A 88 -1.08 1.42 3.11
CA HIS A 88 -0.49 2.34 4.05
C HIS A 88 0.19 1.60 5.19
N SER A 89 1.33 2.13 5.67
CA SER A 89 2.03 1.59 6.85
C SER A 89 2.27 0.08 6.71
N ASN A 90 1.81 -0.73 7.65
CA ASN A 90 1.87 -2.21 7.62
C ASN A 90 1.23 -2.78 6.32
N GLY A 91 0.11 -2.23 5.87
CA GLY A 91 -0.49 -2.61 4.59
C GLY A 91 0.37 -2.21 3.38
N GLY A 92 1.20 -1.18 3.51
CA GLY A 92 2.22 -0.82 2.54
C GLY A 92 3.36 -1.84 2.50
N ASP A 93 3.79 -2.36 3.66
CA ASP A 93 4.77 -3.46 3.74
C ASP A 93 4.20 -4.72 3.06
N MET A 94 2.94 -5.09 3.33
CA MET A 94 2.24 -6.19 2.64
C MET A 94 2.16 -5.98 1.11
N THR A 95 1.90 -4.74 0.67
CA THR A 95 1.84 -4.37 -0.74
C THR A 95 3.19 -4.57 -1.43
N MET A 96 4.30 -4.20 -0.80
CA MET A 96 5.64 -4.39 -1.36
C MET A 96 6.06 -5.86 -1.35
N LEU A 97 5.71 -6.63 -0.31
CA LEU A 97 5.92 -8.08 -0.29
C LEU A 97 5.13 -8.77 -1.42
N PHE A 98 3.86 -8.39 -1.63
CA PHE A 98 3.06 -8.91 -2.74
C PHE A 98 3.69 -8.59 -4.09
N ALA A 99 4.16 -7.36 -4.30
CA ALA A 99 4.84 -6.95 -5.53
C ALA A 99 6.13 -7.75 -5.78
N THR A 100 6.79 -8.21 -4.72
CA THR A 100 7.97 -9.08 -4.80
C THR A 100 7.59 -10.52 -5.18
N LYS A 101 6.55 -11.08 -4.53
CA LYS A 101 6.16 -12.49 -4.71
C LYS A 101 5.35 -12.74 -5.99
N TYR A 102 4.50 -11.79 -6.37
CA TYR A 102 3.52 -11.93 -7.46
C TYR A 102 3.54 -10.75 -8.44
N PRO A 103 4.73 -10.35 -8.96
CA PRO A 103 4.85 -9.16 -9.81
C PRO A 103 4.00 -9.22 -11.08
N GLN A 104 3.72 -10.43 -11.58
CA GLN A 104 2.94 -10.67 -12.80
C GLN A 104 1.43 -10.43 -12.61
N LEU A 105 0.93 -10.34 -11.37
CA LEU A 105 -0.49 -10.20 -11.10
C LEU A 105 -0.96 -8.74 -11.04
N ILE A 106 -0.02 -7.79 -10.97
CA ILE A 106 -0.31 -6.37 -10.77
C ILE A 106 0.45 -5.49 -11.78
N SER A 107 -0.16 -4.39 -12.18
CA SER A 107 0.49 -3.40 -13.06
C SER A 107 1.27 -2.35 -12.28
N LYS A 108 0.75 -1.96 -11.11
CA LYS A 108 1.34 -0.94 -10.23
C LYS A 108 1.18 -1.34 -8.76
N ALA A 109 2.15 -0.94 -7.94
CA ALA A 109 2.03 -0.98 -6.49
C ALA A 109 2.39 0.39 -5.91
N ILE A 110 1.50 0.91 -5.06
CA ILE A 110 1.63 2.21 -4.43
C ILE A 110 1.61 2.02 -2.92
N SER A 111 2.67 2.43 -2.24
CA SER A 111 2.65 2.48 -0.79
C SER A 111 2.52 3.90 -0.27
N MET A 112 1.89 4.03 0.87
CA MET A 112 1.84 5.25 1.66
C MET A 112 2.58 4.95 2.96
N ASP A 113 3.77 5.48 3.07
CA ASP A 113 4.63 5.49 4.25
C ASP A 113 4.93 4.12 4.89
N HIS A 114 5.14 3.06 4.07
CA HIS A 114 5.68 1.80 4.55
C HIS A 114 7.14 1.97 5.00
N ARG A 115 7.62 1.14 5.92
CA ARG A 115 8.94 1.39 6.53
C ARG A 115 9.88 0.19 6.59
N ARG A 116 9.40 -1.03 6.39
CA ARG A 116 10.15 -2.25 6.69
C ARG A 116 10.44 -3.10 5.45
N MET A 117 9.42 -3.32 4.63
CA MET A 117 9.55 -4.18 3.46
C MET A 117 10.28 -3.48 2.33
N ILE A 118 11.33 -4.10 1.82
CA ILE A 118 12.10 -3.55 0.71
C ILE A 118 11.21 -3.35 -0.52
N MET A 119 11.25 -2.17 -1.14
CA MET A 119 10.67 -1.97 -2.47
C MET A 119 11.46 -2.80 -3.49
N PRO A 120 10.86 -3.74 -4.22
CA PRO A 120 11.61 -4.54 -5.18
C PRO A 120 12.19 -3.69 -6.32
N ARG A 121 13.46 -3.91 -6.68
CA ARG A 121 14.16 -3.19 -7.75
C ARG A 121 13.77 -3.82 -9.10
N THR A 122 12.66 -3.36 -9.66
CA THR A 122 12.05 -3.93 -10.87
C THR A 122 11.40 -2.86 -11.74
N LEU A 123 11.33 -3.12 -13.05
CA LEU A 123 10.59 -2.27 -13.99
C LEU A 123 9.08 -2.58 -14.02
N LYS A 124 8.68 -3.80 -13.60
CA LYS A 124 7.28 -4.25 -13.54
C LYS A 124 7.06 -5.13 -12.30
N PRO A 125 6.03 -4.85 -11.51
CA PRO A 125 5.08 -3.71 -11.62
C PRO A 125 5.78 -2.35 -11.44
N ARG A 126 5.10 -1.27 -11.86
CA ARG A 126 5.57 0.09 -11.56
C ARG A 126 5.38 0.38 -10.08
N LEU A 127 6.41 0.91 -9.43
CA LEU A 127 6.45 1.07 -7.98
C LEU A 127 6.54 2.54 -7.57
N TYR A 128 5.67 2.92 -6.62
CA TYR A 128 5.59 4.29 -6.12
C TYR A 128 5.44 4.29 -4.60
N THR A 129 5.97 5.31 -3.94
CA THR A 129 5.72 5.53 -2.53
C THR A 129 5.55 7.00 -2.21
N LEU A 130 4.50 7.32 -1.44
CA LEU A 130 4.35 8.60 -0.74
C LEU A 130 4.96 8.46 0.65
N ARG A 131 5.73 9.45 1.08
CA ARG A 131 6.39 9.48 2.39
C ARG A 131 5.82 10.59 3.24
N GLY A 132 5.53 10.27 4.50
CA GLY A 132 5.23 11.28 5.51
C GLY A 132 6.48 12.08 5.90
N CYS A 133 6.28 13.18 6.61
CA CYS A 133 7.37 14.05 7.04
C CYS A 133 7.99 13.66 8.40
N ASP A 134 7.37 12.73 9.12
CA ASP A 134 7.67 12.41 10.54
C ASP A 134 8.43 11.09 10.75
N TYR A 135 8.40 10.15 9.81
CA TYR A 135 9.11 8.87 9.93
C TYR A 135 9.99 8.57 8.72
N GLU A 136 11.19 8.06 9.00
CA GLU A 136 12.05 7.52 7.96
C GLU A 136 11.79 6.00 7.80
N ALA A 137 12.03 5.51 6.59
CA ALA A 137 12.07 4.07 6.36
C ALA A 137 13.39 3.47 6.83
N ASP A 138 13.40 2.18 7.14
CA ASP A 138 14.62 1.47 7.49
C ASP A 138 15.63 1.51 6.33
N ALA A 139 16.90 1.37 6.64
CA ALA A 139 17.97 1.40 5.65
C ALA A 139 17.74 0.36 4.55
N GLY A 140 17.90 0.75 3.30
CA GLY A 140 17.74 -0.11 2.12
C GLY A 140 16.29 -0.38 1.68
N VAL A 141 15.28 0.05 2.44
CA VAL A 141 13.87 -0.11 2.08
C VAL A 141 13.53 0.69 0.82
N LEU A 142 13.90 1.95 0.80
CA LEU A 142 13.65 2.85 -0.33
C LEU A 142 14.76 2.76 -1.37
N PRO A 143 14.45 2.97 -2.66
CA PRO A 143 15.46 3.04 -3.71
C PRO A 143 16.30 4.31 -3.59
N THR A 144 17.59 4.20 -3.92
CA THR A 144 18.47 5.35 -4.15
C THR A 144 18.00 6.17 -5.36
N GLY A 145 18.52 7.41 -5.53
CA GLY A 145 18.20 8.21 -6.71
C GLY A 145 18.54 7.48 -8.03
N GLN A 146 19.69 6.82 -8.09
CA GLN A 146 20.10 6.03 -9.26
C GLN A 146 19.15 4.85 -9.52
N GLU A 147 18.73 4.14 -8.48
CA GLU A 147 17.75 3.04 -8.61
C GLU A 147 16.38 3.53 -9.04
N GLN A 148 15.95 4.72 -8.57
CA GLN A 148 14.69 5.34 -9.02
C GLN A 148 14.70 5.59 -10.53
N GLU A 149 15.81 6.09 -11.08
CA GLU A 149 15.99 6.29 -12.52
C GLU A 149 16.03 4.95 -13.26
N GLN A 150 16.88 4.03 -12.80
CA GLN A 150 17.09 2.72 -13.43
C GLN A 150 15.80 1.89 -13.51
N PHE A 151 15.03 1.85 -12.44
CA PHE A 151 13.81 1.04 -12.33
C PHE A 151 12.52 1.85 -12.51
N ARG A 152 12.63 3.14 -12.87
CA ARG A 152 11.48 4.05 -13.02
C ARG A 152 10.57 4.05 -11.80
N MET A 153 11.15 3.99 -10.62
CA MET A 153 10.46 4.05 -9.33
C MET A 153 10.31 5.51 -8.90
N LYS A 154 9.34 5.79 -8.02
CA LYS A 154 9.16 7.14 -7.47
C LYS A 154 9.01 7.11 -5.96
N VAL A 155 9.75 7.97 -5.32
CA VAL A 155 9.65 8.29 -3.90
C VAL A 155 9.30 9.77 -3.79
N VAL A 156 8.15 10.08 -3.20
CA VAL A 156 7.68 11.46 -3.04
C VAL A 156 7.45 11.73 -1.56
N LYS A 157 8.21 12.64 -0.99
CA LYS A 157 8.00 13.15 0.37
C LYS A 157 6.94 14.24 0.35
N LEU A 158 5.97 14.17 1.24
CA LEU A 158 4.88 15.12 1.37
C LEU A 158 5.16 16.04 2.54
N ASP A 159 5.40 17.31 2.25
CA ASP A 159 5.58 18.30 3.30
C ASP A 159 4.27 18.55 4.05
N GLY A 160 4.34 18.59 5.39
CA GLY A 160 3.19 18.83 6.24
C GLY A 160 2.18 17.67 6.34
N VAL A 161 2.50 16.49 5.79
CA VAL A 161 1.69 15.28 5.92
C VAL A 161 2.46 14.28 6.77
N THR A 162 1.97 13.96 7.96
CA THR A 162 2.54 12.93 8.83
C THR A 162 2.03 11.54 8.44
N HIS A 163 2.67 10.51 9.00
CA HIS A 163 2.21 9.12 8.85
C HIS A 163 0.71 8.96 9.14
N SER A 164 0.26 9.49 10.27
CA SER A 164 -1.14 9.37 10.69
C SER A 164 -2.12 10.18 9.82
N ASN A 165 -1.67 11.27 9.18
CA ASN A 165 -2.50 12.07 8.29
C ASN A 165 -2.83 11.37 6.96
N MET A 166 -2.12 10.29 6.61
CA MET A 166 -2.43 9.51 5.43
C MET A 166 -3.68 8.63 5.58
N GLY A 167 -4.18 8.46 6.83
CA GLY A 167 -5.48 7.87 7.13
C GLY A 167 -6.56 8.93 7.29
N GLU A 168 -7.63 8.61 7.99
CA GLU A 168 -8.79 9.51 8.26
C GLU A 168 -8.44 10.75 9.08
N ASN A 169 -7.27 10.77 9.76
CA ASN A 169 -6.87 11.90 10.61
C ASN A 169 -6.28 13.08 9.82
N GLY A 170 -6.14 12.95 8.50
CA GLY A 170 -5.67 14.03 7.64
C GLY A 170 -6.73 15.12 7.46
N THR A 171 -6.28 16.38 7.21
CA THR A 171 -7.17 17.45 6.79
C THR A 171 -7.64 17.25 5.34
N ALA A 172 -8.65 17.97 4.91
CA ALA A 172 -9.13 17.95 3.52
C ALA A 172 -8.00 18.29 2.53
N GLU A 173 -7.17 19.30 2.85
CA GLU A 173 -6.05 19.73 2.02
C GLU A 173 -4.96 18.65 1.93
N GLN A 174 -4.67 17.94 3.03
CA GLN A 174 -3.73 16.83 3.06
C GLN A 174 -4.25 15.65 2.22
N HIS A 175 -5.53 15.31 2.35
CA HIS A 175 -6.18 14.28 1.54
C HIS A 175 -6.18 14.64 0.05
N ASP A 176 -6.45 15.89 -0.30
CA ASP A 176 -6.40 16.37 -1.67
C ASP A 176 -4.99 16.28 -2.26
N LEU A 177 -3.96 16.64 -1.49
CA LEU A 177 -2.56 16.51 -1.90
C LEU A 177 -2.20 15.03 -2.17
N ILE A 178 -2.58 14.11 -1.27
CA ILE A 178 -2.39 12.67 -1.46
C ILE A 178 -3.09 12.18 -2.73
N ASN A 179 -4.38 12.55 -2.90
CA ASN A 179 -5.17 12.18 -4.06
C ASN A 179 -4.56 12.68 -5.38
N GLN A 180 -4.01 13.89 -5.40
CA GLN A 180 -3.33 14.46 -6.58
C GLN A 180 -2.10 13.64 -6.95
N HIS A 181 -1.24 13.29 -5.98
CA HIS A 181 -0.07 12.47 -6.23
C HIS A 181 -0.43 11.06 -6.70
N ILE A 182 -1.42 10.43 -6.07
CA ILE A 182 -1.91 9.12 -6.49
C ILE A 182 -2.47 9.19 -7.92
N CYS A 183 -3.29 10.19 -8.24
CA CYS A 183 -3.82 10.38 -9.58
C CYS A 183 -2.70 10.51 -10.62
N LYS A 184 -1.65 11.28 -10.32
CA LYS A 184 -0.47 11.41 -11.17
C LYS A 184 0.20 10.05 -11.39
N PHE A 185 0.41 9.23 -10.34
CA PHE A 185 1.00 7.90 -10.47
C PHE A 185 0.13 6.94 -11.29
N LEU A 186 -1.19 7.06 -11.19
CA LEU A 186 -2.12 6.22 -11.94
C LEU A 186 -2.06 6.50 -13.44
N THR A 187 -1.87 7.76 -13.84
CA THR A 187 -1.84 8.19 -15.23
C THR A 187 -0.47 8.06 -15.91
N GLU A 188 0.60 7.83 -15.17
CA GLU A 188 1.93 7.59 -15.74
C GLU A 188 2.01 6.22 -16.44
N ARG A 189 2.55 6.23 -17.66
CA ARG A 189 2.79 5.06 -18.51
C ARG A 189 4.19 4.49 -18.33
#